data_b8cf9f6267f796932dd375c31fb2a581
#
_entry.id   b8cf9f6267f796932dd375c31fb2a581
#
_cell.length_a   1.000
_cell.length_b   1.000
_cell.length_c   1.000
_cell.angle_alpha   90.00
_cell.angle_beta   90.00
_cell.angle_gamma   90.00
#
_symmetry.space_group_name_H-M   'P 1'
#
loop_
_entity.id
_entity.type
_entity.pdbx_description
1 polymer ?
#
loop_
_entity_poly.entity_id
_entity_poly.type
_entity_poly.pdbx_seq_one_letter_code
_entity_poly.pdbx_strand_id
1 'polypeptide(L)'
;VLPNFVGQALRGEPLTVYGEGRQTRSFCYVSDLVEGIYRLLQTDYALPVNLGNPAEVTIREFAEEILRLTGSKSPIVTRPLPPDDPKQRKPDIRLAKQLLGWEPKVDREEGLKRTLAYFQEKIHCNS
;
A
#
# COMPACT_ATOMS: atom_id res chain seq x y z
N VAL A 1 2.59 6.81 -3.21
CA VAL A 1 2.36 5.96 -4.40
C VAL A 1 0.88 5.62 -4.54
N LEU A 2 0.29 5.01 -3.52
CA LEU A 2 -1.11 4.56 -3.61
C LEU A 2 -2.10 5.69 -3.91
N PRO A 3 -2.11 6.82 -3.18
CA PRO A 3 -3.07 7.88 -3.48
C PRO A 3 -2.91 8.45 -4.89
N ASN A 4 -1.68 8.57 -5.37
CA ASN A 4 -1.42 9.07 -6.72
C ASN A 4 -1.98 8.13 -7.78
N PHE A 5 -1.72 6.83 -7.65
CA PHE A 5 -2.19 5.84 -8.62
C PHE A 5 -3.73 5.77 -8.64
N VAL A 6 -4.34 5.72 -7.46
CA VAL A 6 -5.80 5.64 -7.36
C VAL A 6 -6.44 6.89 -7.96
N GLY A 7 -5.94 8.07 -7.59
CA GLY A 7 -6.45 9.32 -8.13
C GLY A 7 -6.32 9.40 -9.64
N GLN A 8 -5.14 9.05 -10.17
CA GLN A 8 -4.90 9.06 -11.61
C GLN A 8 -5.83 8.08 -12.34
N ALA A 9 -5.96 6.85 -11.82
CA ALA A 9 -6.81 5.85 -12.44
C ALA A 9 -8.28 6.26 -12.46
N LEU A 10 -8.78 6.81 -11.37
CA LEU A 10 -10.19 7.22 -11.28
C LEU A 10 -10.50 8.45 -12.12
N ARG A 11 -9.52 9.31 -12.38
CA ARG A 11 -9.69 10.49 -13.26
C ARG A 11 -9.36 10.21 -14.73
N GLY A 12 -8.93 9.00 -15.05
CA GLY A 12 -8.52 8.66 -16.41
C GLY A 12 -7.18 9.24 -16.83
N GLU A 13 -6.37 9.71 -15.86
CA GLU A 13 -5.04 10.25 -16.10
C GLU A 13 -4.01 9.12 -16.20
N PRO A 14 -2.87 9.33 -16.92
CA PRO A 14 -1.83 8.31 -16.96
C PRO A 14 -1.25 8.02 -15.58
N LEU A 15 -0.98 6.74 -15.27
CA LEU A 15 -0.30 6.35 -14.05
C LEU A 15 1.19 6.57 -14.21
N THR A 16 1.79 7.35 -13.32
CA THR A 16 3.21 7.68 -13.37
C THR A 16 4.03 6.68 -12.56
N VAL A 17 4.87 5.91 -13.24
CA VAL A 17 5.79 4.94 -12.64
C VAL A 17 7.20 5.48 -12.79
N TYR A 18 7.94 5.57 -11.69
CA TYR A 18 9.32 6.08 -11.70
C TYR A 18 10.31 4.95 -11.99
N GLY A 19 11.27 5.23 -12.84
CA GLY A 19 12.21 4.23 -13.34
C GLY A 19 11.47 3.19 -14.17
N GLU A 20 11.87 1.92 -14.05
CA GLU A 20 11.22 0.81 -14.76
C GLU A 20 10.11 0.15 -13.93
N GLY A 21 9.81 0.71 -12.73
CA GLY A 21 8.83 0.13 -11.86
C GLY A 21 9.26 -1.15 -11.17
N ARG A 22 10.56 -1.40 -11.09
CA ARG A 22 11.14 -2.62 -10.48
C ARG A 22 11.28 -2.52 -8.97
N GLN A 23 11.27 -1.30 -8.41
CA GLN A 23 11.32 -1.15 -6.96
C GLN A 23 10.09 -1.80 -6.32
N THR A 24 10.29 -2.41 -5.16
CA THR A 24 9.23 -3.10 -4.46
C THR A 24 8.73 -2.31 -3.25
N ARG A 25 7.47 -2.50 -2.91
CA ARG A 25 6.84 -1.93 -1.72
C ARG A 25 5.93 -2.97 -1.10
N SER A 26 5.65 -2.80 0.17
CA SER A 26 4.66 -3.61 0.86
C SER A 26 3.57 -2.70 1.40
N PHE A 27 2.34 -3.19 1.41
CA PHE A 27 1.18 -2.41 1.82
C PHE A 27 0.42 -3.16 2.89
N CYS A 28 0.06 -2.46 3.96
CA CYS A 28 -0.70 -3.01 5.06
C CYS A 28 -2.01 -2.24 5.19
N TYR A 29 -3.12 -2.97 5.24
CA TYR A 29 -4.42 -2.33 5.38
C TYR A 29 -4.56 -1.71 6.77
N VAL A 30 -5.27 -0.59 6.86
CA VAL A 30 -5.34 0.22 8.08
C VAL A 30 -5.91 -0.55 9.27
N SER A 31 -6.89 -1.43 9.07
CA SER A 31 -7.48 -2.19 10.19
C SER A 31 -6.46 -3.14 10.81
N ASP A 32 -5.57 -3.73 10.02
CA ASP A 32 -4.49 -4.59 10.53
C ASP A 32 -3.50 -3.75 11.35
N LEU A 33 -3.15 -2.58 10.85
CA LEU A 33 -2.21 -1.70 11.53
C LEU A 33 -2.77 -1.20 12.86
N VAL A 34 -4.05 -0.81 12.88
CA VAL A 34 -4.72 -0.34 14.10
C VAL A 34 -4.77 -1.44 15.15
N GLU A 35 -5.07 -2.68 14.75
CA GLU A 35 -5.07 -3.81 15.69
C GLU A 35 -3.67 -4.05 16.27
N GLY A 36 -2.63 -3.94 15.45
CA GLY A 36 -1.25 -4.07 15.92
C GLY A 36 -0.90 -2.99 16.95
N ILE A 37 -1.28 -1.75 16.68
CA ILE A 37 -1.06 -0.65 17.62
C ILE A 37 -1.82 -0.89 18.93
N TYR A 38 -3.07 -1.33 18.85
CA TYR A 38 -3.89 -1.62 20.02
C TYR A 38 -3.24 -2.69 20.89
N ARG A 39 -2.75 -3.78 20.29
CA ARG A 39 -2.07 -4.85 21.02
C ARG A 39 -0.78 -4.35 21.66
N LEU A 40 -0.03 -3.50 20.96
CA LEU A 40 1.21 -2.92 21.48
C LEU A 40 0.94 -2.06 22.71
N LEU A 41 -0.15 -1.28 22.71
CA LEU A 41 -0.52 -0.43 23.84
C LEU A 41 -0.85 -1.23 25.11
N GLN A 42 -1.20 -2.51 24.97
CA GLN A 42 -1.50 -3.37 26.10
C GLN A 42 -0.27 -4.05 26.69
N THR A 43 0.91 -3.84 26.09
CA THR A 43 2.16 -4.39 26.59
C THR A 43 2.98 -3.32 27.28
N ASP A 44 3.93 -3.77 28.11
CA ASP A 44 4.90 -2.87 28.75
C ASP A 44 6.19 -2.76 27.94
N TYR A 45 6.20 -3.23 26.71
CA TYR A 45 7.38 -3.20 25.87
C TYR A 45 7.68 -1.78 25.41
N ALA A 46 8.87 -1.28 25.73
CA ALA A 46 9.23 0.12 25.51
C ALA A 46 10.03 0.39 24.24
N LEU A 47 10.44 -0.67 23.51
CA LEU A 47 11.23 -0.53 22.29
C LEU A 47 10.33 -0.53 21.05
N PRO A 48 10.80 0.02 19.92
CA PRO A 48 10.01 0.03 18.69
C PRO A 48 9.68 -1.38 18.19
N VAL A 49 8.47 -1.53 17.65
CA VAL A 49 8.01 -2.78 17.02
C VAL A 49 7.53 -2.45 15.62
N ASN A 50 8.07 -3.15 14.62
CA ASN A 50 7.66 -2.97 13.23
C ASN A 50 6.31 -3.65 12.98
N LEU A 51 5.38 -2.91 12.40
CA LEU A 51 4.07 -3.41 11.98
C LEU A 51 3.91 -3.16 10.48
N GLY A 52 3.52 -4.18 9.76
CA GLY A 52 3.32 -4.06 8.32
C GLY A 52 3.06 -5.41 7.68
N ASN A 53 2.89 -5.41 6.36
CA ASN A 53 2.72 -6.64 5.60
C ASN A 53 4.05 -6.97 4.90
N PRO A 54 4.69 -8.13 5.18
CA PRO A 54 5.97 -8.46 4.57
C PRO A 54 5.87 -8.89 3.10
N ALA A 55 4.67 -9.10 2.57
CA ALA A 55 4.51 -9.44 1.16
C ALA A 55 4.85 -8.23 0.28
N GLU A 56 5.76 -8.43 -0.68
CA GLU A 56 6.22 -7.37 -1.56
C GLU A 56 5.55 -7.44 -2.92
N VAL A 57 5.40 -6.29 -3.57
CA VAL A 57 4.93 -6.18 -4.94
C VAL A 57 5.76 -5.09 -5.63
N THR A 58 6.06 -5.27 -6.92
CA THR A 58 6.71 -4.20 -7.68
C THR A 58 5.72 -3.06 -7.92
N ILE A 59 6.26 -1.85 -8.06
CA ILE A 59 5.41 -0.67 -8.33
C ILE A 59 4.63 -0.86 -9.62
N ARG A 60 5.24 -1.46 -10.64
CA ARG A 60 4.55 -1.72 -11.91
C ARG A 60 3.39 -2.70 -11.75
N GLU A 61 3.61 -3.80 -11.04
CA GLU A 61 2.54 -4.77 -10.75
C GLU A 61 1.40 -4.13 -9.97
N PHE A 62 1.75 -3.26 -9.01
CA PHE A 62 0.77 -2.55 -8.22
C PHE A 62 -0.07 -1.60 -9.07
N ALA A 63 0.56 -0.87 -10.00
CA ALA A 63 -0.15 -0.01 -10.94
C ALA A 63 -1.12 -0.81 -11.81
N GLU A 64 -0.68 -1.96 -12.33
CA GLU A 64 -1.52 -2.84 -13.14
C GLU A 64 -2.72 -3.37 -12.33
N GLU A 65 -2.50 -3.73 -11.07
CA GLU A 65 -3.56 -4.19 -10.18
C GLU A 65 -4.62 -3.11 -9.94
N ILE A 66 -4.18 -1.86 -9.74
CA ILE A 66 -5.10 -0.74 -9.58
C ILE A 66 -5.94 -0.52 -10.84
N LEU A 67 -5.31 -0.59 -12.01
CA LEU A 67 -6.04 -0.46 -13.29
C LEU A 67 -7.08 -1.57 -13.44
N ARG A 68 -6.72 -2.80 -13.10
CA ARG A 68 -7.65 -3.93 -13.17
C ARG A 68 -8.84 -3.76 -12.24
N LEU A 69 -8.59 -3.35 -11.00
CA LEU A 69 -9.65 -3.22 -9.98
C LEU A 69 -10.56 -2.02 -10.22
N THR A 70 -10.03 -0.94 -10.81
CA THR A 70 -10.84 0.25 -11.13
C THR A 70 -11.53 0.14 -12.49
N GLY A 71 -11.11 -0.80 -13.33
CA GLY A 71 -11.57 -0.88 -14.71
C GLY A 71 -11.09 0.28 -15.56
N SER A 72 -10.07 1.01 -15.11
CA SER A 72 -9.54 2.18 -15.81
C SER A 72 -8.74 1.77 -17.05
N LYS A 73 -8.82 2.59 -18.09
CA LYS A 73 -8.04 2.41 -19.32
C LYS A 73 -6.83 3.33 -19.36
N SER A 74 -6.47 3.95 -18.24
CA SER A 74 -5.32 4.85 -18.17
C SER A 74 -4.02 4.14 -18.57
N PRO A 75 -3.16 4.78 -19.36
CA PRO A 75 -1.86 4.20 -19.68
C PRO A 75 -0.89 4.33 -18.50
N ILE A 76 0.13 3.46 -18.46
CA ILE A 76 1.24 3.57 -17.52
C ILE A 76 2.36 4.30 -18.24
N VAL A 77 2.82 5.42 -17.66
CA VAL A 77 3.95 6.19 -18.19
C VAL A 77 5.12 6.11 -17.23
N THR A 78 6.34 6.14 -17.74
CA THR A 78 7.55 6.08 -16.92
C THR A 78 8.21 7.44 -16.83
N ARG A 79 8.83 7.74 -15.67
CA ARG A 79 9.59 8.95 -15.41
C ARG A 79 10.94 8.57 -14.80
N PRO A 80 11.95 9.44 -14.88
CA PRO A 80 13.24 9.14 -14.25
C PRO A 80 13.11 8.87 -12.76
N LEU A 81 13.81 7.83 -12.28
CA LEU A 81 13.79 7.46 -10.87
C LEU A 81 14.55 8.51 -10.04
N PRO A 82 13.96 9.04 -8.95
CA PRO A 82 14.71 9.93 -8.06
C PRO A 82 15.90 9.20 -7.44
N PRO A 83 17.07 9.89 -7.29
CA PRO A 83 18.27 9.21 -6.78
C PRO A 83 18.14 8.65 -5.36
N ASP A 84 17.27 9.21 -4.55
CA ASP A 84 17.11 8.83 -3.15
C ASP A 84 15.95 7.83 -2.92
N ASP A 85 15.30 7.37 -3.98
CA ASP A 85 14.18 6.46 -3.84
C ASP A 85 14.70 5.05 -3.52
N PRO A 86 14.33 4.47 -2.36
CA PRO A 86 14.77 3.12 -2.02
C PRO A 86 14.17 2.10 -2.96
N LYS A 87 15.01 1.13 -3.39
CA LYS A 87 14.57 0.08 -4.30
C LYS A 87 13.66 -0.93 -3.64
N GLN A 88 13.81 -1.11 -2.33
CA GLN A 88 13.07 -2.11 -1.57
C GLN A 88 12.74 -1.58 -0.18
N ARG A 89 11.49 -1.80 0.25
CA ARG A 89 11.05 -1.53 1.61
C ARG A 89 10.17 -2.68 2.06
N LYS A 90 10.72 -3.51 2.94
CA LYS A 90 10.01 -4.67 3.47
C LYS A 90 10.13 -4.67 4.99
N PRO A 91 9.02 -4.60 5.73
CA PRO A 91 9.09 -4.65 7.19
C PRO A 91 9.42 -6.06 7.67
N ASP A 92 10.19 -6.12 8.76
CA ASP A 92 10.42 -7.37 9.49
C ASP A 92 9.46 -7.40 10.67
N ILE A 93 8.45 -8.27 10.60
CA ILE A 93 7.39 -8.35 11.60
C ILE A 93 7.54 -9.53 12.56
N ARG A 94 8.73 -10.16 12.61
CA ARG A 94 8.95 -11.31 13.49
C ARG A 94 8.69 -10.97 14.95
N LEU A 95 9.16 -9.81 15.41
CA LEU A 95 8.94 -9.38 16.78
C LEU A 95 7.44 -9.16 17.08
N ALA A 96 6.71 -8.57 16.14
CA ALA A 96 5.27 -8.37 16.31
C ALA A 96 4.54 -9.71 16.46
N LYS A 97 4.92 -10.72 15.67
CA LYS A 97 4.33 -12.06 15.79
C LYS A 97 4.63 -12.69 17.14
N GLN A 98 5.87 -12.59 17.60
CA GLN A 98 6.30 -13.21 18.86
C GLN A 98 5.74 -12.49 20.09
N LEU A 99 5.77 -11.16 20.08
CA LEU A 99 5.41 -10.35 21.23
C LEU A 99 3.90 -10.12 21.33
N LEU A 100 3.25 -9.86 20.21
CA LEU A 100 1.85 -9.45 20.17
C LEU A 100 0.91 -10.53 19.62
N GLY A 101 1.46 -11.60 19.04
CA GLY A 101 0.67 -12.57 18.30
C GLY A 101 -0.01 -11.95 17.10
N TRP A 102 0.57 -10.90 16.54
CA TRP A 102 -0.02 -10.10 15.48
C TRP A 102 0.57 -10.44 14.11
N GLU A 103 -0.29 -10.51 13.12
CA GLU A 103 0.11 -10.58 11.71
C GLU A 103 -0.98 -9.93 10.87
N PRO A 104 -0.65 -9.43 9.66
CA PRO A 104 -1.65 -8.85 8.79
C PRO A 104 -2.61 -9.94 8.29
N LYS A 105 -3.92 -9.65 8.33
CA LYS A 105 -4.96 -10.59 7.93
C LYS A 105 -5.66 -10.21 6.63
N VAL A 106 -5.62 -8.94 6.26
CA VAL A 106 -6.29 -8.45 5.06
C VAL A 106 -5.34 -8.57 3.88
N ASP A 107 -5.75 -9.29 2.83
CA ASP A 107 -4.99 -9.41 1.60
C ASP A 107 -4.83 -8.06 0.91
N ARG A 108 -3.74 -7.91 0.15
CA ARG A 108 -3.51 -6.68 -0.62
C ARG A 108 -4.69 -6.35 -1.51
N GLU A 109 -5.25 -7.34 -2.23
CA GLU A 109 -6.38 -7.12 -3.12
C GLU A 109 -7.62 -6.66 -2.36
N GLU A 110 -7.95 -7.32 -1.25
CA GLU A 110 -9.10 -6.94 -0.43
C GLU A 110 -8.92 -5.54 0.17
N GLY A 111 -7.74 -5.26 0.73
CA GLY A 111 -7.44 -3.94 1.27
C GLY A 111 -7.51 -2.86 0.20
N LEU A 112 -7.02 -3.16 -0.99
CA LEU A 112 -7.05 -2.23 -2.11
C LEU A 112 -8.48 -1.95 -2.57
N LYS A 113 -9.33 -2.97 -2.62
CA LYS A 113 -10.76 -2.79 -2.96
C LYS A 113 -11.45 -1.86 -1.98
N ARG A 114 -11.22 -2.03 -0.68
CA ARG A 114 -11.79 -1.17 0.35
C ARG A 114 -11.29 0.26 0.23
N THR A 115 -10.00 0.43 -0.05
CA THR A 115 -9.39 1.74 -0.25
C THR A 115 -9.94 2.42 -1.50
N LEU A 116 -10.13 1.69 -2.59
CA LEU A 116 -10.72 2.22 -3.81
C LEU A 116 -12.15 2.70 -3.58
N ALA A 117 -12.95 1.96 -2.83
CA ALA A 117 -14.31 2.38 -2.48
C ALA A 117 -14.30 3.70 -1.73
N TYR A 118 -13.37 3.87 -0.79
CA TYR A 118 -13.20 5.12 -0.04
C TYR A 118 -12.88 6.29 -0.97
N PHE A 119 -11.92 6.12 -1.87
CA PHE A 119 -11.53 7.18 -2.81
C PHE A 119 -12.62 7.52 -3.80
N GLN A 120 -13.36 6.52 -4.28
CA GLN A 120 -14.50 6.75 -5.18
C GLN A 120 -15.57 7.60 -4.50
N GLU A 121 -15.89 7.30 -3.25
CA GLU A 121 -16.83 8.08 -2.46
C GLU A 121 -16.36 9.53 -2.29
N LYS A 122 -15.07 9.73 -1.98
CA LYS A 122 -14.51 11.07 -1.83
C LYS A 122 -14.56 11.89 -3.11
N ILE A 123 -14.28 11.27 -4.24
CA ILE A 123 -14.33 11.95 -5.54
C ILE A 123 -15.77 12.37 -5.88
N HIS A 124 -16.75 11.48 -5.61
CA HIS A 124 -18.16 11.82 -5.85
C HIS A 124 -18.62 12.95 -4.94
N CYS A 125 -18.19 12.99 -3.68
CA CYS A 125 -18.56 14.05 -2.75
C CYS A 125 -17.96 15.41 -3.11
N ASN A 126 -16.84 15.43 -3.83
CA ASN A 126 -16.13 16.66 -4.22
C ASN A 126 -16.43 17.11 -5.64
N SER A 127 -17.28 16.41 -6.35
CA SER A 127 -17.62 16.75 -7.74
C SER A 127 -18.80 17.72 -7.85
#